data_78996f55f913a512f6373856757bf7e5
#
_entry.id   78996f55f913a512f6373856757bf7e5
#
_cell.length_a   1.000
_cell.length_b   1.000
_cell.length_c   1.000
_cell.angle_alpha   90.00
_cell.angle_beta   90.00
_cell.angle_gamma   90.00
#
_symmetry.space_group_name_H-M   'P 1'
#
loop_
_entity.id
_entity.type
_entity.pdbx_description
1 polymer ?
#
loop_
_entity_poly.entity_id
_entity_poly.type
_entity_poly.pdbx_seq_one_letter_code
_entity_poly.pdbx_strand_id
1 'polypeptide(L)'
;MGISLIQPGKSCSEITKELNKFFIDKNLLQYRSFGYGHSFGVLSHYYGREAGLELREDIDTELKPGMVVSMEPMITIPSDQEGAGGYREHDILVIKENGAENITKYPYGPDFNIIK
;
A
#
# COMPACT_ATOMS: atom_id res chain seq x y z
N MET A 1 5.49 1.15 -8.69
CA MET A 1 6.53 0.77 -7.72
C MET A 1 5.97 -0.11 -6.60
N GLY A 2 4.97 0.33 -5.84
CA GLY A 2 4.45 -0.44 -4.69
C GLY A 2 4.07 -1.88 -5.04
N ILE A 3 3.33 -2.08 -6.12
CA ILE A 3 2.89 -3.41 -6.56
C ILE A 3 4.09 -4.34 -6.87
N SER A 4 5.14 -3.83 -7.49
CA SER A 4 6.32 -4.63 -7.83
C SER A 4 7.14 -5.09 -6.61
N LEU A 5 6.96 -4.45 -5.47
CA LEU A 5 7.58 -4.85 -4.20
C LEU A 5 6.85 -6.01 -3.52
N ILE A 6 5.58 -6.21 -3.83
CA ILE A 6 4.78 -7.31 -3.28
C ILE A 6 5.19 -8.62 -3.94
N GLN A 7 6.05 -9.35 -3.25
CA GLN A 7 6.59 -10.62 -3.72
C GLN A 7 6.66 -11.64 -2.57
N PRO A 8 6.45 -12.93 -2.84
CA PRO A 8 6.63 -13.94 -1.80
C PRO A 8 8.07 -13.93 -1.28
N GLY A 9 8.22 -14.16 0.01
CA GLY A 9 9.51 -14.16 0.70
C GLY A 9 9.94 -12.82 1.27
N LYS A 10 9.35 -11.70 0.86
CA LYS A 10 9.59 -10.39 1.47
C LYS A 10 8.74 -10.19 2.72
N SER A 11 9.27 -9.50 3.71
CA SER A 11 8.49 -9.11 4.88
C SER A 11 7.77 -7.78 4.68
N CYS A 12 6.70 -7.58 5.43
CA CYS A 12 5.95 -6.32 5.42
C CYS A 12 6.85 -5.12 5.77
N SER A 13 7.75 -5.28 6.75
CA SER A 13 8.67 -4.22 7.16
C SER A 13 9.69 -3.86 6.08
N GLU A 14 10.21 -4.85 5.34
CA GLU A 14 11.12 -4.60 4.20
C GLU A 14 10.44 -3.80 3.10
N ILE A 15 9.24 -4.21 2.70
CA ILE A 15 8.45 -3.50 1.68
C ILE A 15 8.16 -2.06 2.14
N THR A 16 7.77 -1.90 3.40
CA THR A 16 7.49 -0.59 3.98
C THR A 16 8.72 0.31 3.96
N LYS A 17 9.89 -0.20 4.31
CA LYS A 17 11.16 0.55 4.27
C LYS A 17 11.51 1.01 2.86
N GLU A 18 11.30 0.17 1.86
CA GLU A 18 11.54 0.54 0.45
C GLU A 18 10.58 1.65 -0.02
N LEU A 19 9.30 1.56 0.34
CA LEU A 19 8.33 2.61 0.05
C LEU A 19 8.65 3.91 0.79
N ASN A 20 9.09 3.83 2.05
CA ASN A 20 9.51 5.00 2.81
C ASN A 20 10.66 5.74 2.12
N LYS A 21 11.65 5.03 1.59
CA LYS A 21 12.75 5.65 0.82
C LYS A 21 12.22 6.43 -0.37
N PHE A 22 11.30 5.83 -1.13
CA PHE A 22 10.67 6.51 -2.27
C PHE A 22 9.98 7.82 -1.84
N PHE A 23 9.24 7.80 -0.73
CA PHE A 23 8.56 9.00 -0.24
C PHE A 23 9.52 10.03 0.37
N ILE A 24 10.62 9.59 0.99
CA ILE A 24 11.69 10.48 1.47
C ILE A 24 12.32 11.21 0.30
N ASP A 25 12.67 10.50 -0.77
CA ASP A 25 13.30 11.08 -1.98
C ASP A 25 12.39 12.12 -2.66
N LYS A 26 11.08 12.05 -2.44
CA LYS A 26 10.09 13.00 -2.92
C LYS A 26 9.69 14.07 -1.91
N ASN A 27 10.29 14.09 -0.72
CA ASN A 27 9.90 14.96 0.40
C ASN A 27 8.42 14.81 0.81
N LEU A 28 7.88 13.59 0.75
CA LEU A 28 6.46 13.31 0.99
C LEU A 28 6.20 12.43 2.21
N LEU A 29 7.24 11.82 2.83
CA LEU A 29 7.02 10.87 3.93
C LEU A 29 6.33 11.51 5.13
N GLN A 30 6.58 12.78 5.42
CA GLN A 30 5.93 13.51 6.50
C GLN A 30 4.41 13.64 6.34
N TYR A 31 3.91 13.44 5.14
CA TYR A 31 2.48 13.51 4.81
C TYR A 31 1.80 12.13 4.80
N ARG A 32 2.54 11.06 5.04
CA ARG A 32 1.96 9.72 5.12
C ARG A 32 0.99 9.61 6.29
N SER A 33 -0.23 9.16 6.03
CA SER A 33 -1.30 9.08 7.03
C SER A 33 -1.33 7.73 7.75
N PHE A 34 -1.08 6.62 7.03
CA PHE A 34 -1.22 5.25 7.51
C PHE A 34 -0.11 4.34 6.96
N GLY A 35 -0.12 3.07 7.35
CA GLY A 35 0.63 2.02 6.64
C GLY A 35 0.23 1.93 5.16
N TYR A 36 0.99 1.19 4.37
CA TYR A 36 0.80 1.15 2.92
C TYR A 36 -0.21 0.10 2.46
N GLY A 37 -0.68 -0.75 3.33
CA GLY A 37 -1.67 -1.77 3.02
C GLY A 37 -1.89 -2.74 4.18
N HIS A 38 -2.85 -3.61 4.00
CA HIS A 38 -3.24 -4.61 5.00
C HIS A 38 -3.79 -5.86 4.34
N SER A 39 -4.01 -6.93 5.14
CA SER A 39 -4.70 -8.12 4.66
C SER A 39 -6.11 -7.78 4.17
N PHE A 40 -6.52 -8.43 3.11
CA PHE A 40 -7.84 -8.22 2.50
C PHE A 40 -8.49 -9.57 2.17
N GLY A 41 -9.80 -9.68 2.36
CA GLY A 41 -10.54 -10.91 2.10
C GLY A 41 -12.04 -10.69 2.25
N VAL A 42 -12.73 -11.61 2.92
CA VAL A 42 -14.15 -11.47 3.22
C VAL A 42 -14.43 -10.19 4.00
N LEU A 43 -13.55 -9.86 4.94
CA LEU A 43 -13.54 -8.56 5.61
C LEU A 43 -12.51 -7.65 4.93
N SER A 44 -12.81 -6.37 4.77
CA SER A 44 -11.84 -5.39 4.30
C SER A 44 -10.72 -5.15 5.31
N HIS A 45 -11.02 -5.30 6.60
CA HIS A 45 -10.04 -5.26 7.69
C HIS A 45 -10.24 -6.46 8.62
N TYR A 46 -9.13 -7.03 9.08
CA TYR A 46 -9.10 -8.13 10.02
C TYR A 46 -8.49 -7.69 11.34
N TYR A 47 -8.89 -8.35 12.42
CA TYR A 47 -8.35 -8.16 13.76
C TYR A 47 -7.68 -9.43 14.27
N GLY A 48 -6.91 -9.30 15.34
CA GLY A 48 -6.21 -10.44 15.91
C GLY A 48 -5.04 -10.91 15.04
N ARG A 49 -4.97 -12.20 14.77
CA ARG A 49 -3.85 -12.82 14.06
C ARG A 49 -3.74 -12.34 12.61
N GLU A 50 -4.84 -12.11 11.96
CA GLU A 50 -4.91 -11.64 10.56
C GLU A 50 -4.42 -10.20 10.43
N ALA A 51 -4.52 -9.40 11.48
CA ALA A 51 -3.95 -8.05 11.54
C ALA A 51 -2.41 -8.03 11.51
N GLY A 52 -1.75 -9.17 11.67
CA GLY A 52 -0.31 -9.31 11.46
C GLY A 52 0.14 -9.15 10.00
N LEU A 53 -0.77 -9.09 9.05
CA LEU A 53 -0.46 -8.77 7.65
C LEU A 53 -0.79 -7.31 7.36
N GLU A 54 0.10 -6.43 7.77
CA GLU A 54 0.04 -5.00 7.48
C GLU A 54 1.39 -4.50 6.97
N LEU A 55 1.37 -3.65 5.96
CA LEU A 55 2.58 -3.03 5.41
C LEU A 55 2.99 -1.84 6.27
N ARG A 56 3.65 -2.16 7.38
CA ARG A 56 4.16 -1.23 8.39
C ARG A 56 5.59 -1.60 8.80
N GLU A 57 6.31 -0.63 9.37
CA GLU A 57 7.71 -0.78 9.75
C GLU A 57 7.96 -1.84 10.83
N ASP A 58 6.96 -2.06 11.68
CA ASP A 58 7.02 -2.91 12.87
C ASP A 58 6.44 -4.32 12.64
N ILE A 59 6.06 -4.64 11.40
CA ILE A 59 5.45 -5.93 11.03
C ILE A 59 6.42 -6.75 10.18
N ASP A 60 6.94 -7.84 10.72
CA ASP A 60 7.90 -8.72 10.06
C ASP A 60 7.25 -9.94 9.37
N THR A 61 5.93 -9.95 9.24
CA THR A 61 5.22 -11.01 8.54
C THR A 61 5.76 -11.18 7.13
N GLU A 62 6.22 -12.38 6.82
CA GLU A 62 6.69 -12.77 5.48
C GLU A 62 5.50 -13.05 4.57
N LEU A 63 5.51 -12.48 3.40
CA LEU A 63 4.48 -12.70 2.38
C LEU A 63 4.63 -14.09 1.75
N LYS A 64 3.50 -14.78 1.58
CA LYS A 64 3.44 -16.13 0.99
C LYS A 64 2.39 -16.19 -0.11
N PRO A 65 2.59 -17.07 -1.12
CA PRO A 65 1.57 -17.32 -2.12
C PRO A 65 0.21 -17.66 -1.50
N GLY A 66 -0.87 -17.12 -2.09
CA GLY A 66 -2.23 -17.26 -1.61
C GLY A 66 -2.68 -16.17 -0.64
N MET A 67 -1.78 -15.38 -0.09
CA MET A 67 -2.15 -14.20 0.70
C MET A 67 -2.73 -13.11 -0.20
N VAL A 68 -3.67 -12.34 0.35
CA VAL A 68 -4.28 -11.19 -0.31
C VAL A 68 -3.97 -9.95 0.51
N VAL A 69 -3.45 -8.92 -0.15
CA VAL A 69 -3.02 -7.68 0.51
C VAL A 69 -3.46 -6.47 -0.32
N SER A 70 -3.86 -5.40 0.36
CA SER A 70 -4.06 -4.12 -0.29
C SER A 70 -2.72 -3.39 -0.49
N MET A 71 -2.66 -2.56 -1.54
CA MET A 71 -1.62 -1.56 -1.73
C MET A 71 -2.32 -0.21 -1.87
N GLU A 72 -2.28 0.58 -0.82
CA GLU A 72 -3.06 1.82 -0.71
C GLU A 72 -2.29 2.96 -0.04
N PRO A 73 -1.10 3.31 -0.54
CA PRO A 73 -0.37 4.43 0.03
C PRO A 73 -1.22 5.69 0.00
N MET A 74 -1.22 6.42 1.12
CA MET A 74 -1.98 7.64 1.27
C MET A 74 -1.11 8.74 1.84
N ILE A 75 -1.18 9.92 1.23
CA ILE A 75 -0.62 11.14 1.78
C ILE A 75 -1.73 12.19 1.96
N THR A 76 -1.60 12.99 3.00
CA THR A 76 -2.50 14.12 3.27
C THR A 76 -1.67 15.39 3.40
N ILE A 77 -1.86 16.33 2.49
CA ILE A 77 -1.19 17.61 2.49
C ILE A 77 -2.10 18.63 3.20
N PRO A 78 -1.59 19.35 4.23
CA PRO A 78 -2.37 20.32 5.00
C PRO A 78 -2.99 21.41 4.14
N SER A 79 -4.10 21.99 4.61
CA SER A 79 -4.89 22.98 3.88
C SER A 79 -4.18 24.31 3.64
N ASP A 80 -3.12 24.60 4.39
CA ASP A 80 -2.30 25.80 4.28
C ASP A 80 -1.11 25.66 3.32
N GLN A 81 -0.99 24.51 2.64
CA GLN A 81 0.11 24.22 1.72
C GLN A 81 -0.40 24.05 0.28
N GLU A 82 0.49 24.32 -0.68
CA GLU A 82 0.23 24.05 -2.08
C GLU A 82 0.00 22.54 -2.29
N GLY A 83 -1.03 22.21 -3.08
CA GLY A 83 -1.43 20.82 -3.30
C GLY A 83 -2.22 20.21 -2.16
N ALA A 84 -2.80 21.03 -1.25
CA ALA A 84 -3.61 20.54 -0.13
C ALA A 84 -4.67 19.52 -0.56
N GLY A 85 -4.80 18.45 0.20
CA GLY A 85 -5.76 17.36 -0.06
C GLY A 85 -5.27 16.00 0.34
N GLY A 86 -6.14 15.01 0.20
CA GLY A 86 -5.82 13.60 0.39
C GLY A 86 -5.61 12.90 -0.95
N TYR A 87 -4.53 12.16 -1.07
CA TYR A 87 -4.16 11.43 -2.28
C TYR A 87 -3.97 9.96 -1.97
N ARG A 88 -4.82 9.11 -2.53
CA ARG A 88 -4.74 7.65 -2.37
C ARG A 88 -5.26 6.94 -3.62
N GLU A 89 -4.55 5.91 -4.01
CA GLU A 89 -5.05 4.87 -4.91
C GLU A 89 -4.99 3.54 -4.17
N HIS A 90 -5.95 2.67 -4.42
CA HIS A 90 -6.13 1.43 -3.69
C HIS A 90 -6.28 0.26 -4.65
N ASP A 91 -5.33 -0.66 -4.60
CA ASP A 91 -5.38 -1.91 -5.33
C ASP A 91 -5.39 -3.09 -4.36
N ILE A 92 -6.01 -4.17 -4.79
CA ILE A 92 -6.02 -5.46 -4.11
C ILE A 92 -5.16 -6.43 -4.91
N LEU A 93 -4.20 -7.03 -4.24
CA LEU A 93 -3.19 -7.89 -4.83
C LEU A 93 -3.29 -9.30 -4.26
N VAL A 94 -3.28 -10.30 -5.15
CA VAL A 94 -3.14 -11.71 -4.76
C VAL A 94 -1.69 -12.12 -4.97
N ILE A 95 -1.04 -12.61 -3.90
CA ILE A 95 0.35 -13.06 -3.97
C ILE A 95 0.39 -14.41 -4.66
N LYS A 96 1.18 -14.49 -5.72
CA LYS A 96 1.45 -15.69 -6.51
C LYS A 96 2.87 -16.19 -6.26
N GLU A 97 3.22 -17.33 -6.84
CA GLU A 97 4.58 -17.91 -6.73
C GLU A 97 5.69 -16.96 -7.21
N ASN A 98 5.40 -16.11 -8.21
CA ASN A 98 6.39 -15.25 -8.87
C ASN A 98 6.13 -13.74 -8.71
N GLY A 99 5.29 -13.33 -7.77
CA GLY A 99 4.97 -11.92 -7.58
C GLY A 99 3.55 -11.71 -7.10
N ALA A 100 2.88 -10.66 -7.59
CA ALA A 100 1.52 -10.33 -7.21
C ALA A 100 0.65 -10.03 -8.43
N GLU A 101 -0.57 -10.50 -8.41
CA GLU A 101 -1.59 -10.19 -9.39
C GLU A 101 -2.52 -9.08 -8.84
N ASN A 102 -2.59 -7.96 -9.56
CA ASN A 102 -3.57 -6.91 -9.26
C ASN A 102 -4.94 -7.33 -9.78
N ILE A 103 -5.88 -7.59 -8.88
CA ILE A 103 -7.23 -8.02 -9.23
C ILE A 103 -8.24 -6.89 -9.30
N THR A 104 -7.89 -5.69 -8.82
CA THR A 104 -8.78 -4.52 -8.86
C THR A 104 -9.05 -4.07 -10.28
N LYS A 105 -8.00 -3.99 -11.11
CA LYS A 105 -8.07 -3.62 -12.55
C LYS A 105 -8.88 -2.35 -12.82
N TYR A 106 -8.89 -1.43 -11.87
CA TYR A 106 -9.56 -0.14 -12.01
C TYR A 106 -8.57 0.87 -12.63
N PRO A 107 -9.00 1.71 -13.57
CA PRO A 107 -8.13 2.76 -14.10
C PRO A 107 -7.74 3.76 -13.01
N TYR A 108 -6.53 4.25 -13.07
CA TYR A 108 -5.95 5.16 -12.08
C TYR A 108 -5.22 6.33 -12.74
N GLY A 109 -4.82 7.29 -11.92
CA GLY A 109 -4.11 8.48 -12.37
C GLY A 109 -5.03 9.68 -12.63
N PRO A 110 -4.44 10.85 -12.91
CA PRO A 110 -5.19 12.12 -12.98
C PRO A 110 -6.25 12.14 -14.08
N ASP A 111 -6.05 11.40 -15.16
CA ASP A 111 -7.02 11.35 -16.27
C ASP A 111 -8.35 10.70 -15.86
N PHE A 112 -8.33 9.86 -14.84
CA PHE A 112 -9.50 9.14 -14.33
C PHE A 112 -10.01 9.69 -13.01
N ASN A 113 -9.13 10.25 -12.17
CA ASN A 113 -9.47 10.67 -10.82
C ASN A 113 -9.89 12.13 -10.72
N ILE A 114 -9.55 12.97 -11.70
CA ILE A 114 -9.95 14.38 -11.73
C ILE A 114 -11.28 14.51 -12.44
N ILE A 115 -12.28 15.01 -11.71
CA ILE A 115 -13.60 15.36 -12.27
C ILE A 115 -13.44 16.72 -12.97
N LYS A 116 -13.74 16.73 -14.24
CA LYS A 116 -13.66 17.96 -15.08
C LYS A 116 -15.04 18.62 -15.21
#